data_df302f56cfe4163712eed197cbff6697
#
_entry.id   df302f56cfe4163712eed197cbff6697
#
_cell.length_a   1.000
_cell.length_b   1.000
_cell.length_c   1.000
_cell.angle_alpha   90.00
_cell.angle_beta   90.00
_cell.angle_gamma   90.00
#
_symmetry.space_group_name_H-M   'P 1'
#
loop_
_entity.id
_entity.type
_entity.pdbx_description
1 polymer ?
#
loop_
_entity_poly.entity_id
_entity_poly.type
_entity_poly.pdbx_seq_one_letter_code
_entity_poly.pdbx_strand_id
1 'polypeptide(L)'
;LLPKYNKFILKNGLEIYHVPMNLGSDVISVNVVYKVGSRNETMGKSGIAHMIEHLNFKSTKNRKAGEFDAIVKGFGGINNASTGFDYTHYFIKCSNKNLEKSLELYADIMENLNLNDEEFQPERNVVLEERLWRTDNNPFGYLFFRLFNNAFIYHPYHWTPIGFKDDIKNWSIDDIKRFHSIYYQPKNATLLIVGDIDEKTVFNLSKKYFENIKNRCEIPNLHTYEPVQDGEKSFVIYKQSEVEILGLAYKIPPFKHKDRIKFEAISQYLSGGKSSLLNRVLIDEKNLANQIDTYNLSSIDENLFIIFAVCNPGISADELKNEILKLIEKQKENLIKDDEIEKLKNSVKSDFVYSFDSTSKVSSIYANYIMCGDIDMLFSYQDDINSLKKDDIKEAFKKYFSKSNLTIGVLKNG
;
A
#
# COMPACT_ATOMS: atom_id res chain seq x y z
N LEU A 1 -5.31 -22.49 9.30
CA LEU A 1 -5.25 -22.88 7.87
C LEU A 1 -5.67 -21.65 7.06
N LEU A 2 -4.84 -21.29 6.06
CA LEU A 2 -5.18 -20.21 5.13
C LEU A 2 -6.43 -20.58 4.33
N PRO A 3 -7.38 -19.65 4.12
CA PRO A 3 -8.52 -19.91 3.25
C PRO A 3 -8.03 -20.23 1.84
N LYS A 4 -8.54 -21.29 1.25
CA LYS A 4 -8.29 -21.61 -0.16
C LYS A 4 -9.08 -20.64 -1.05
N TYR A 5 -8.68 -20.50 -2.30
CA TYR A 5 -9.38 -19.68 -3.27
C TYR A 5 -9.75 -20.47 -4.52
N ASN A 6 -10.78 -20.00 -5.21
CA ASN A 6 -11.14 -20.41 -6.57
C ASN A 6 -10.80 -19.27 -7.51
N LYS A 7 -10.30 -19.59 -8.71
CA LYS A 7 -9.95 -18.58 -9.72
C LYS A 7 -10.67 -18.86 -11.03
N PHE A 8 -11.23 -17.79 -11.61
CA PHE A 8 -11.85 -17.79 -12.92
C PHE A 8 -11.31 -16.62 -13.75
N ILE A 9 -11.36 -16.75 -15.08
CA ILE A 9 -10.99 -15.68 -16.00
C ILE A 9 -12.12 -15.55 -17.02
N LEU A 10 -12.71 -14.36 -17.14
CA LEU A 10 -13.73 -14.07 -18.13
C LEU A 10 -13.10 -13.82 -19.51
N LYS A 11 -13.92 -13.90 -20.58
CA LYS A 11 -13.44 -13.73 -21.97
C LYS A 11 -12.76 -12.40 -22.24
N ASN A 12 -13.13 -11.35 -21.50
CA ASN A 12 -12.51 -10.02 -21.58
C ASN A 12 -11.23 -9.86 -20.76
N GLY A 13 -10.76 -10.95 -20.12
CA GLY A 13 -9.53 -10.99 -19.33
C GLY A 13 -9.69 -10.57 -17.86
N LEU A 14 -10.90 -10.25 -17.40
CA LEU A 14 -11.13 -9.99 -15.97
C LEU A 14 -10.87 -11.24 -15.17
N GLU A 15 -9.99 -11.14 -14.18
CA GLU A 15 -9.73 -12.22 -13.22
C GLU A 15 -10.70 -12.14 -12.04
N ILE A 16 -11.22 -13.28 -11.61
CA ILE A 16 -12.12 -13.40 -10.47
C ILE A 16 -11.48 -14.34 -9.46
N TYR A 17 -11.26 -13.86 -8.25
CA TYR A 17 -10.84 -14.68 -7.12
C TYR A 17 -11.98 -14.75 -6.11
N HIS A 18 -12.33 -15.95 -5.72
CA HIS A 18 -13.30 -16.24 -4.69
C HIS A 18 -12.62 -16.95 -3.52
N VAL A 19 -12.72 -16.37 -2.34
CA VAL A 19 -12.17 -16.91 -1.09
C VAL A 19 -13.34 -17.26 -0.17
N PRO A 20 -13.81 -18.52 -0.18
CA PRO A 20 -14.90 -18.94 0.68
C PRO A 20 -14.46 -18.94 2.15
N MET A 21 -15.15 -18.20 2.99
CA MET A 21 -14.90 -18.11 4.42
C MET A 21 -16.21 -18.12 5.19
N ASN A 22 -16.36 -19.05 6.11
CA ASN A 22 -17.45 -19.03 7.07
C ASN A 22 -16.93 -18.64 8.46
N LEU A 23 -17.19 -17.39 8.86
CA LEU A 23 -16.84 -16.85 10.18
C LEU A 23 -18.06 -16.76 11.11
N GLY A 24 -19.11 -17.53 10.83
CA GLY A 24 -20.36 -17.49 11.60
C GLY A 24 -21.22 -16.25 11.31
N SER A 25 -20.96 -15.56 10.19
CA SER A 25 -21.76 -14.42 9.74
C SER A 25 -21.96 -14.47 8.23
N ASP A 26 -23.02 -13.82 7.74
CA ASP A 26 -23.33 -13.67 6.31
C ASP A 26 -22.59 -12.50 5.65
N VAL A 27 -21.61 -11.92 6.33
CA VAL A 27 -20.85 -10.77 5.82
C VAL A 27 -19.84 -11.21 4.77
N ILE A 28 -19.90 -10.55 3.60
CA ILE A 28 -18.93 -10.70 2.51
C ILE A 28 -18.22 -9.38 2.25
N SER A 29 -17.05 -9.46 1.65
CA SER A 29 -16.33 -8.33 1.04
C SER A 29 -16.26 -8.53 -0.47
N VAL A 30 -16.81 -7.57 -1.20
CA VAL A 30 -16.81 -7.52 -2.67
C VAL A 30 -15.83 -6.46 -3.10
N ASN A 31 -14.77 -6.86 -3.79
CA ASN A 31 -13.65 -5.97 -4.08
C ASN A 31 -13.40 -5.91 -5.59
N VAL A 32 -13.11 -4.71 -6.08
CA VAL A 32 -12.52 -4.47 -7.40
C VAL A 32 -11.15 -3.87 -7.21
N VAL A 33 -10.13 -4.53 -7.77
CA VAL A 33 -8.75 -4.08 -7.67
C VAL A 33 -8.22 -3.87 -9.07
N TYR A 34 -7.78 -2.64 -9.37
CA TYR A 34 -7.14 -2.32 -10.65
C TYR A 34 -5.63 -2.30 -10.47
N LYS A 35 -4.90 -2.91 -11.43
CA LYS A 35 -3.42 -2.89 -11.49
C LYS A 35 -2.93 -1.52 -11.95
N VAL A 36 -3.26 -0.49 -11.19
CA VAL A 36 -2.90 0.90 -11.47
C VAL A 36 -2.81 1.69 -10.17
N GLY A 37 -1.72 2.40 -10.01
CA GLY A 37 -1.47 3.30 -8.90
C GLY A 37 -0.55 4.44 -9.35
N SER A 38 0.10 5.12 -8.42
CA SER A 38 1.01 6.21 -8.76
C SER A 38 2.22 5.77 -9.60
N ARG A 39 2.58 4.50 -9.58
CA ARG A 39 3.60 3.88 -10.44
C ARG A 39 3.30 4.05 -11.94
N ASN A 40 2.03 4.13 -12.31
CA ASN A 40 1.58 4.23 -13.70
C ASN A 40 1.52 5.68 -14.20
N GLU A 41 1.74 6.64 -13.33
CA GLU A 41 1.71 8.07 -13.65
C GLU A 41 3.02 8.55 -14.29
N THR A 42 2.99 9.74 -14.85
CA THR A 42 4.17 10.39 -15.43
C THR A 42 4.47 11.70 -14.72
N MET A 43 5.73 12.13 -14.77
CA MET A 43 6.15 13.42 -14.23
C MET A 43 5.27 14.55 -14.79
N GLY A 44 4.81 15.45 -13.95
CA GLY A 44 3.87 16.51 -14.30
C GLY A 44 2.38 16.10 -14.21
N LYS A 45 2.10 14.81 -13.97
CA LYS A 45 0.74 14.25 -13.88
C LYS A 45 0.60 13.32 -12.67
N SER A 46 1.34 13.56 -11.60
CA SER A 46 1.25 12.78 -10.37
C SER A 46 -0.08 12.99 -9.64
N GLY A 47 -0.59 11.94 -8.99
CA GLY A 47 -1.84 11.96 -8.22
C GLY A 47 -3.10 11.67 -9.04
N ILE A 48 -3.00 11.38 -10.34
CA ILE A 48 -4.18 11.11 -11.18
C ILE A 48 -4.91 9.83 -10.76
N ALA A 49 -4.18 8.78 -10.38
CA ALA A 49 -4.81 7.54 -9.93
C ALA A 49 -5.68 7.77 -8.68
N HIS A 50 -5.20 8.58 -7.74
CA HIS A 50 -5.96 8.98 -6.55
C HIS A 50 -7.17 9.87 -6.90
N MET A 51 -7.01 10.80 -7.85
CA MET A 51 -8.14 11.60 -8.34
C MET A 51 -9.23 10.73 -8.96
N ILE A 52 -8.88 9.70 -9.72
CA ILE A 52 -9.85 8.77 -10.29
C ILE A 52 -10.55 7.95 -9.20
N GLU A 53 -9.85 7.61 -8.11
CA GLU A 53 -10.49 6.98 -6.95
C GLU A 53 -11.67 7.81 -6.45
N HIS A 54 -11.48 9.13 -6.27
CA HIS A 54 -12.55 10.05 -5.87
C HIS A 54 -13.68 10.11 -6.89
N LEU A 55 -13.34 10.18 -8.18
CA LEU A 55 -14.33 10.28 -9.26
C LEU A 55 -15.13 9.01 -9.47
N ASN A 56 -14.61 7.84 -9.13
CA ASN A 56 -15.32 6.56 -9.25
C ASN A 56 -16.60 6.49 -8.39
N PHE A 57 -16.72 7.30 -7.36
CA PHE A 57 -17.93 7.37 -6.54
C PHE A 57 -18.88 8.50 -6.95
N LYS A 58 -18.61 9.18 -8.07
CA LYS A 58 -19.48 10.22 -8.63
C LYS A 58 -20.55 9.61 -9.54
N SER A 59 -20.92 10.27 -10.60
CA SER A 59 -21.99 9.80 -11.47
C SER A 59 -21.54 8.78 -12.52
N THR A 60 -22.48 7.96 -12.94
CA THR A 60 -22.40 7.12 -14.14
C THR A 60 -23.50 7.52 -15.11
N LYS A 61 -23.54 6.93 -16.30
CA LYS A 61 -24.66 7.11 -17.23
C LYS A 61 -26.01 6.70 -16.63
N ASN A 62 -25.99 5.80 -15.65
CA ASN A 62 -27.19 5.20 -15.06
C ASN A 62 -27.52 5.75 -13.66
N ARG A 63 -26.60 6.47 -13.01
CA ARG A 63 -26.72 6.93 -11.62
C ARG A 63 -26.16 8.32 -11.43
N LYS A 64 -26.81 9.11 -10.60
CA LYS A 64 -26.32 10.43 -10.18
C LYS A 64 -25.23 10.29 -9.09
N ALA A 65 -24.43 11.33 -8.93
CA ALA A 65 -23.48 11.41 -7.83
C ALA A 65 -24.18 11.24 -6.47
N GLY A 66 -23.58 10.43 -5.59
CA GLY A 66 -24.13 10.09 -4.27
C GLY A 66 -25.11 8.91 -4.26
N GLU A 67 -25.67 8.49 -5.42
CA GLU A 67 -26.58 7.34 -5.46
C GLU A 67 -25.88 6.01 -5.14
N PHE A 68 -24.61 5.86 -5.53
CA PHE A 68 -23.82 4.68 -5.18
C PHE A 68 -23.78 4.50 -3.65
N ASP A 69 -23.36 5.51 -2.91
CA ASP A 69 -23.28 5.47 -1.45
C ASP A 69 -24.64 5.29 -0.79
N ALA A 70 -25.68 5.96 -1.32
CA ALA A 70 -27.04 5.82 -0.82
C ALA A 70 -27.57 4.38 -0.96
N ILE A 71 -27.30 3.72 -2.09
CA ILE A 71 -27.68 2.33 -2.33
C ILE A 71 -26.94 1.40 -1.38
N VAL A 72 -25.60 1.55 -1.25
CA VAL A 72 -24.79 0.71 -0.36
C VAL A 72 -25.26 0.85 1.09
N LYS A 73 -25.46 2.06 1.57
CA LYS A 73 -26.03 2.34 2.90
C LYS A 73 -27.43 1.78 3.06
N GLY A 74 -28.25 1.87 2.01
CA GLY A 74 -29.65 1.40 2.01
C GLY A 74 -29.79 -0.10 2.26
N PHE A 75 -28.83 -0.91 1.85
CA PHE A 75 -28.81 -2.34 2.19
C PHE A 75 -27.89 -2.69 3.39
N GLY A 76 -27.48 -1.69 4.17
CA GLY A 76 -26.66 -1.88 5.39
C GLY A 76 -25.20 -2.18 5.10
N GLY A 77 -24.71 -1.87 3.90
CA GLY A 77 -23.31 -2.03 3.53
C GLY A 77 -22.46 -0.80 3.87
N ILE A 78 -21.17 -1.00 3.81
CA ILE A 78 -20.15 0.06 3.84
C ILE A 78 -19.22 -0.09 2.64
N ASN A 79 -18.76 1.01 2.10
CA ASN A 79 -17.79 1.04 1.01
C ASN A 79 -16.64 1.98 1.33
N ASN A 80 -15.51 1.72 0.72
CA ASN A 80 -14.36 2.62 0.73
C ASN A 80 -13.42 2.25 -0.44
N ALA A 81 -12.37 3.05 -0.61
CA ALA A 81 -11.31 2.78 -1.57
C ALA A 81 -9.96 3.24 -1.03
N SER A 82 -8.91 2.81 -1.69
CA SER A 82 -7.54 3.27 -1.43
C SER A 82 -6.70 3.18 -2.69
N THR A 83 -5.87 4.19 -2.90
CA THR A 83 -4.88 4.21 -3.98
C THR A 83 -3.48 4.05 -3.40
N GLY A 84 -2.79 3.00 -3.84
CA GLY A 84 -1.40 2.74 -3.50
C GLY A 84 -0.44 3.14 -4.62
N PHE A 85 0.81 2.75 -4.45
CA PHE A 85 1.81 2.90 -5.50
C PHE A 85 1.48 2.02 -6.73
N ASP A 86 1.01 0.80 -6.51
CA ASP A 86 0.93 -0.25 -7.52
C ASP A 86 -0.48 -0.61 -7.94
N TYR A 87 -1.47 -0.38 -7.08
CA TYR A 87 -2.86 -0.72 -7.36
C TYR A 87 -3.84 0.20 -6.64
N THR A 88 -5.06 0.25 -7.16
CA THR A 88 -6.19 0.94 -6.55
C THR A 88 -7.25 -0.10 -6.18
N HIS A 89 -7.71 -0.06 -4.95
CA HIS A 89 -8.59 -1.06 -4.35
C HIS A 89 -9.91 -0.41 -3.91
N TYR A 90 -11.02 -0.90 -4.43
CA TYR A 90 -12.38 -0.52 -4.07
C TYR A 90 -13.08 -1.69 -3.39
N PHE A 91 -13.82 -1.46 -2.33
CA PHE A 91 -14.59 -2.53 -1.70
C PHE A 91 -15.98 -2.10 -1.22
N ILE A 92 -16.90 -3.06 -1.24
CA ILE A 92 -18.17 -3.04 -0.54
C ILE A 92 -18.18 -4.21 0.44
N LYS A 93 -18.44 -3.93 1.72
CA LYS A 93 -18.67 -4.93 2.74
C LYS A 93 -20.14 -4.95 3.09
N CYS A 94 -20.81 -6.09 2.95
CA CYS A 94 -22.25 -6.22 3.11
C CYS A 94 -22.67 -7.66 3.44
N SER A 95 -23.97 -7.90 3.66
CA SER A 95 -24.53 -9.25 3.69
C SER A 95 -24.38 -9.93 2.32
N ASN A 96 -24.16 -11.25 2.30
CA ASN A 96 -24.04 -12.05 1.07
C ASN A 96 -25.27 -11.96 0.14
N LYS A 97 -26.45 -11.62 0.67
CA LYS A 97 -27.68 -11.37 -0.09
C LYS A 97 -27.54 -10.19 -1.07
N ASN A 98 -26.58 -9.30 -0.83
CA ASN A 98 -26.34 -8.10 -1.61
C ASN A 98 -25.18 -8.23 -2.61
N LEU A 99 -24.64 -9.46 -2.82
CA LEU A 99 -23.56 -9.69 -3.78
C LEU A 99 -23.95 -9.20 -5.17
N GLU A 100 -25.13 -9.58 -5.68
CA GLU A 100 -25.58 -9.23 -7.01
C GLU A 100 -25.64 -7.70 -7.20
N LYS A 101 -26.23 -6.99 -6.22
CA LYS A 101 -26.32 -5.52 -6.28
C LYS A 101 -24.94 -4.86 -6.21
N SER A 102 -24.02 -5.39 -5.42
CA SER A 102 -22.65 -4.88 -5.34
C SER A 102 -21.90 -5.06 -6.66
N LEU A 103 -22.04 -6.21 -7.32
CA LEU A 103 -21.44 -6.47 -8.63
C LEU A 103 -22.05 -5.58 -9.72
N GLU A 104 -23.35 -5.37 -9.72
CA GLU A 104 -24.05 -4.44 -10.63
C GLU A 104 -23.50 -3.02 -10.49
N LEU A 105 -23.32 -2.54 -9.26
CA LEU A 105 -22.77 -1.21 -8.97
C LEU A 105 -21.35 -1.04 -9.53
N TYR A 106 -20.48 -2.01 -9.29
CA TYR A 106 -19.11 -1.96 -9.80
C TYR A 106 -19.00 -2.14 -11.32
N ALA A 107 -19.84 -2.98 -11.91
CA ALA A 107 -19.88 -3.12 -13.35
C ALA A 107 -20.32 -1.81 -14.04
N ASP A 108 -21.29 -1.11 -13.46
CA ASP A 108 -21.72 0.19 -13.96
C ASP A 108 -20.63 1.26 -13.87
N ILE A 109 -19.87 1.31 -12.76
CA ILE A 109 -18.71 2.20 -12.65
C ILE A 109 -17.67 1.86 -13.71
N MET A 110 -17.32 0.58 -13.88
CA MET A 110 -16.28 0.15 -14.82
C MET A 110 -16.63 0.51 -16.28
N GLU A 111 -17.91 0.41 -16.66
CA GLU A 111 -18.38 0.61 -18.03
C GLU A 111 -18.83 2.05 -18.30
N ASN A 112 -19.55 2.67 -17.36
CA ASN A 112 -20.39 3.84 -17.59
C ASN A 112 -20.00 5.07 -16.78
N LEU A 113 -18.84 5.11 -16.15
CA LEU A 113 -18.40 6.26 -15.35
C LEU A 113 -18.45 7.55 -16.18
N ASN A 114 -19.06 8.59 -15.64
CA ASN A 114 -19.04 9.92 -16.23
C ASN A 114 -17.78 10.66 -15.75
N LEU A 115 -16.96 11.09 -16.70
CA LEU A 115 -15.81 11.94 -16.43
C LEU A 115 -16.05 13.29 -17.11
N ASN A 116 -16.45 14.29 -16.33
CA ASN A 116 -16.82 15.61 -16.80
C ASN A 116 -16.25 16.69 -15.88
N ASP A 117 -16.17 17.93 -16.39
CA ASP A 117 -15.60 19.03 -15.62
C ASP A 117 -16.48 19.46 -14.44
N GLU A 118 -17.78 19.28 -14.50
CA GLU A 118 -18.72 19.69 -13.45
C GLU A 118 -18.45 18.94 -12.14
N GLU A 119 -18.10 17.65 -12.23
CA GLU A 119 -17.75 16.82 -11.08
C GLU A 119 -16.25 16.87 -10.77
N PHE A 120 -15.40 16.99 -11.79
CA PHE A 120 -13.95 17.02 -11.64
C PHE A 120 -13.42 18.28 -10.94
N GLN A 121 -13.88 19.47 -11.34
CA GLN A 121 -13.35 20.72 -10.79
C GLN A 121 -13.59 20.89 -9.28
N PRO A 122 -14.79 20.62 -8.73
CA PRO A 122 -14.99 20.62 -7.29
C PRO A 122 -14.15 19.57 -6.58
N GLU A 123 -14.04 18.36 -7.15
CA GLU A 123 -13.31 17.26 -6.53
C GLU A 123 -11.80 17.48 -6.49
N ARG A 124 -11.26 18.19 -7.48
CA ARG A 124 -9.86 18.66 -7.45
C ARG A 124 -9.57 19.47 -6.18
N ASN A 125 -10.48 20.33 -5.78
CA ASN A 125 -10.31 21.12 -4.55
C ASN A 125 -10.36 20.23 -3.30
N VAL A 126 -11.19 19.19 -3.29
CA VAL A 126 -11.22 18.20 -2.21
C VAL A 126 -9.87 17.49 -2.08
N VAL A 127 -9.29 17.05 -3.20
CA VAL A 127 -7.95 16.41 -3.23
C VAL A 127 -6.86 17.38 -2.77
N LEU A 128 -6.94 18.68 -3.15
CA LEU A 128 -6.00 19.70 -2.66
C LEU A 128 -6.10 19.91 -1.15
N GLU A 129 -7.31 19.94 -0.59
CA GLU A 129 -7.53 20.04 0.86
C GLU A 129 -7.03 18.78 1.59
N GLU A 130 -7.26 17.60 1.02
CA GLU A 130 -6.73 16.36 1.58
C GLU A 130 -5.20 16.36 1.60
N ARG A 131 -4.56 16.78 0.51
CA ARG A 131 -3.12 16.94 0.47
C ARG A 131 -2.62 17.94 1.52
N LEU A 132 -3.30 19.08 1.65
CA LEU A 132 -2.96 20.09 2.65
C LEU A 132 -3.00 19.50 4.06
N TRP A 133 -4.06 18.76 4.37
CA TRP A 133 -4.25 18.17 5.70
C TRP A 133 -3.32 16.98 5.98
N ARG A 134 -3.19 16.04 5.04
CA ARG A 134 -2.41 14.80 5.25
C ARG A 134 -0.92 14.97 5.05
N THR A 135 -0.52 15.92 4.19
CA THR A 135 0.87 16.08 3.76
C THR A 135 1.42 17.44 4.13
N ASP A 136 0.89 18.52 3.53
CA ASP A 136 1.55 19.81 3.60
C ASP A 136 1.55 20.43 5.02
N ASN A 137 0.49 20.23 5.81
CA ASN A 137 0.37 20.71 7.19
C ASN A 137 0.70 19.64 8.25
N ASN A 138 0.96 18.41 7.83
CA ASN A 138 1.35 17.32 8.71
C ASN A 138 2.87 17.11 8.63
N PRO A 139 3.63 17.39 9.71
CA PRO A 139 5.10 17.24 9.68
C PRO A 139 5.55 15.83 9.29
N PHE A 140 4.91 14.80 9.82
CA PHE A 140 5.21 13.40 9.51
C PHE A 140 4.87 13.08 8.05
N GLY A 141 3.66 13.42 7.59
CA GLY A 141 3.23 13.20 6.21
C GLY A 141 4.10 13.93 5.19
N TYR A 142 4.54 15.15 5.53
CA TYR A 142 5.44 15.91 4.67
C TYR A 142 6.85 15.30 4.62
N LEU A 143 7.41 14.87 5.73
CA LEU A 143 8.70 14.19 5.76
C LEU A 143 8.63 12.87 4.98
N PHE A 144 7.54 12.09 5.13
CA PHE A 144 7.31 10.86 4.36
C PHE A 144 7.32 11.14 2.85
N PHE A 145 6.53 12.13 2.39
CA PHE A 145 6.52 12.55 0.99
C PHE A 145 7.90 12.94 0.48
N ARG A 146 8.65 13.73 1.24
CA ARG A 146 9.98 14.22 0.87
C ARG A 146 11.04 13.11 0.87
N LEU A 147 10.89 12.05 1.69
CA LEU A 147 11.77 10.88 1.63
C LEU A 147 11.70 10.20 0.26
N PHE A 148 10.50 10.01 -0.29
CA PHE A 148 10.34 9.45 -1.62
C PHE A 148 10.96 10.35 -2.70
N ASN A 149 10.74 11.67 -2.64
CA ASN A 149 11.31 12.61 -3.60
C ASN A 149 12.85 12.59 -3.62
N ASN A 150 13.49 12.25 -2.50
CA ASN A 150 14.95 12.20 -2.40
C ASN A 150 15.50 10.79 -2.62
N ALA A 151 14.78 9.74 -2.22
CA ALA A 151 15.24 8.36 -2.41
C ALA A 151 15.21 7.93 -3.87
N PHE A 152 14.18 8.32 -4.62
CA PHE A 152 14.01 7.99 -6.03
C PHE A 152 14.35 9.17 -6.93
N ILE A 153 15.15 8.92 -7.98
CA ILE A 153 15.55 9.93 -8.96
C ILE A 153 14.68 9.83 -10.20
N TYR A 154 14.44 8.62 -10.69
CA TYR A 154 13.83 8.38 -12.00
C TYR A 154 12.52 7.59 -11.89
N HIS A 155 12.47 6.59 -11.01
CA HIS A 155 11.30 5.72 -10.85
C HIS A 155 10.06 6.53 -10.41
N PRO A 156 8.84 6.22 -10.88
CA PRO A 156 7.59 6.89 -10.46
C PRO A 156 7.28 6.81 -8.96
N TYR A 157 7.94 5.95 -8.18
CA TYR A 157 7.88 6.03 -6.71
C TYR A 157 8.50 7.30 -6.15
N HIS A 158 9.08 8.16 -7.01
CA HIS A 158 9.52 9.51 -6.64
C HIS A 158 8.42 10.38 -6.02
N TRP A 159 7.15 10.13 -6.32
CA TRP A 159 5.99 10.74 -5.66
C TRP A 159 5.08 9.70 -5.04
N THR A 160 4.43 10.08 -3.95
CA THR A 160 3.41 9.25 -3.30
C THR A 160 2.06 9.39 -4.02
N PRO A 161 1.07 8.50 -3.78
CA PRO A 161 -0.21 8.53 -4.47
C PRO A 161 -0.97 9.86 -4.43
N ILE A 162 -0.75 10.69 -3.41
CA ILE A 162 -1.37 12.03 -3.35
C ILE A 162 -0.86 12.99 -4.45
N GLY A 163 0.33 12.74 -4.99
CA GLY A 163 0.94 13.55 -6.04
C GLY A 163 1.50 14.90 -5.58
N PHE A 164 2.09 15.65 -6.49
CA PHE A 164 2.58 17.01 -6.27
C PHE A 164 1.44 18.02 -6.36
N LYS A 165 1.47 19.05 -5.50
CA LYS A 165 0.43 20.10 -5.46
C LYS A 165 0.24 20.81 -6.80
N ASP A 166 1.33 21.09 -7.51
CA ASP A 166 1.27 21.80 -8.78
C ASP A 166 0.75 20.91 -9.91
N ASP A 167 1.02 19.61 -9.87
CA ASP A 167 0.42 18.66 -10.80
C ASP A 167 -1.09 18.60 -10.61
N ILE A 168 -1.56 18.51 -9.36
CA ILE A 168 -3.00 18.51 -9.03
C ILE A 168 -3.71 19.74 -9.60
N LYS A 169 -3.09 20.92 -9.48
CA LYS A 169 -3.64 22.17 -10.02
C LYS A 169 -3.71 22.20 -11.55
N ASN A 170 -2.80 21.47 -12.21
CA ASN A 170 -2.63 21.51 -13.67
C ASN A 170 -3.26 20.30 -14.38
N TRP A 171 -3.94 19.39 -13.71
CA TRP A 171 -4.68 18.34 -14.40
C TRP A 171 -5.81 18.93 -15.26
N SER A 172 -6.00 18.36 -16.43
CA SER A 172 -7.20 18.58 -17.25
C SER A 172 -8.12 17.36 -17.15
N ILE A 173 -9.40 17.56 -17.48
CA ILE A 173 -10.33 16.42 -17.59
C ILE A 173 -9.89 15.41 -18.64
N ASP A 174 -9.21 15.86 -19.70
CA ASP A 174 -8.69 14.99 -20.74
C ASP A 174 -7.51 14.11 -20.24
N ASP A 175 -6.68 14.61 -19.33
CA ASP A 175 -5.66 13.80 -18.66
C ASP A 175 -6.32 12.67 -17.86
N ILE A 176 -7.37 12.99 -17.11
CA ILE A 176 -8.15 12.03 -16.32
C ILE A 176 -8.79 10.97 -17.21
N LYS A 177 -9.48 11.40 -18.27
CA LYS A 177 -10.13 10.49 -19.25
C LYS A 177 -9.12 9.56 -19.92
N ARG A 178 -7.97 10.09 -20.31
CA ARG A 178 -6.91 9.30 -20.95
C ARG A 178 -6.38 8.23 -20.00
N PHE A 179 -6.03 8.59 -18.79
CA PHE A 179 -5.52 7.67 -17.78
C PHE A 179 -6.55 6.61 -17.41
N HIS A 180 -7.82 7.02 -17.19
CA HIS A 180 -8.91 6.10 -16.92
C HIS A 180 -9.13 5.11 -18.08
N SER A 181 -9.15 5.58 -19.34
CA SER A 181 -9.36 4.70 -20.49
C SER A 181 -8.30 3.63 -20.66
N ILE A 182 -7.07 3.92 -20.26
CA ILE A 182 -5.95 2.97 -20.34
C ILE A 182 -6.05 1.90 -19.25
N TYR A 183 -6.26 2.30 -18.01
CA TYR A 183 -6.01 1.43 -16.87
C TYR A 183 -7.27 0.85 -16.21
N TYR A 184 -8.42 1.51 -16.31
CA TYR A 184 -9.64 1.10 -15.59
C TYR A 184 -10.57 0.29 -16.52
N GLN A 185 -10.13 -0.90 -16.87
CA GLN A 185 -10.80 -1.80 -17.80
C GLN A 185 -10.65 -3.26 -17.36
N PRO A 186 -11.51 -4.20 -17.88
CA PRO A 186 -11.56 -5.58 -17.39
C PRO A 186 -10.23 -6.31 -17.34
N LYS A 187 -9.42 -6.25 -18.39
CA LYS A 187 -8.14 -6.98 -18.45
C LYS A 187 -7.06 -6.45 -17.48
N ASN A 188 -7.30 -5.28 -16.87
CA ASN A 188 -6.43 -4.69 -15.85
C ASN A 188 -7.04 -4.73 -14.45
N ALA A 189 -8.14 -5.45 -14.29
CA ALA A 189 -8.87 -5.53 -13.03
C ALA A 189 -8.96 -6.96 -12.51
N THR A 190 -9.15 -7.07 -11.22
CA THR A 190 -9.46 -8.30 -10.52
C THR A 190 -10.70 -8.07 -9.65
N LEU A 191 -11.68 -8.96 -9.74
CA LEU A 191 -12.73 -9.11 -8.74
C LEU A 191 -12.24 -10.05 -7.65
N LEU A 192 -12.36 -9.66 -6.40
CA LEU A 192 -12.04 -10.49 -5.26
C LEU A 192 -13.25 -10.53 -4.32
N ILE A 193 -13.87 -11.69 -4.19
CA ILE A 193 -15.04 -11.90 -3.33
C ILE A 193 -14.62 -12.80 -2.17
N VAL A 194 -14.76 -12.30 -0.95
CA VAL A 194 -14.34 -12.99 0.28
C VAL A 194 -15.52 -13.12 1.22
N GLY A 195 -15.83 -14.33 1.67
CA GLY A 195 -16.86 -14.59 2.67
C GLY A 195 -17.71 -15.80 2.39
N ASP A 196 -18.83 -15.94 3.13
CA ASP A 196 -19.73 -17.11 3.08
C ASP A 196 -20.71 -16.99 1.91
N ILE A 197 -20.26 -17.45 0.76
CA ILE A 197 -21.04 -17.53 -0.48
C ILE A 197 -20.51 -18.65 -1.35
N ASP A 198 -21.36 -19.29 -2.15
CA ASP A 198 -20.95 -20.40 -3.00
C ASP A 198 -20.26 -19.94 -4.31
N GLU A 199 -19.34 -20.76 -4.77
CA GLU A 199 -18.53 -20.54 -5.96
C GLU A 199 -19.35 -20.31 -7.22
N LYS A 200 -20.41 -21.10 -7.43
CA LYS A 200 -21.26 -21.06 -8.62
C LYS A 200 -22.03 -19.72 -8.71
N THR A 201 -22.52 -19.25 -7.58
CA THR A 201 -23.19 -17.93 -7.49
C THR A 201 -22.22 -16.81 -7.82
N VAL A 202 -21.01 -16.83 -7.23
CA VAL A 202 -19.96 -15.83 -7.52
C VAL A 202 -19.62 -15.81 -9.01
N PHE A 203 -19.36 -16.96 -9.62
CA PHE A 203 -19.00 -17.05 -11.02
C PHE A 203 -20.12 -16.59 -11.95
N ASN A 204 -21.33 -17.07 -11.75
CA ASN A 204 -22.49 -16.73 -12.61
C ASN A 204 -22.84 -15.25 -12.57
N LEU A 205 -22.84 -14.65 -11.37
CA LEU A 205 -23.12 -13.23 -11.23
C LEU A 205 -21.99 -12.35 -11.77
N SER A 206 -20.75 -12.71 -11.53
CA SER A 206 -19.62 -11.99 -12.11
C SER A 206 -19.64 -12.05 -13.63
N LYS A 207 -19.90 -13.21 -14.19
CA LYS A 207 -20.06 -13.38 -15.65
C LYS A 207 -21.21 -12.55 -16.19
N LYS A 208 -22.38 -12.57 -15.54
CA LYS A 208 -23.57 -11.82 -15.93
C LYS A 208 -23.28 -10.34 -16.09
N TYR A 209 -22.57 -9.74 -15.14
CA TYR A 209 -22.40 -8.27 -15.09
C TYR A 209 -21.14 -7.80 -15.81
N PHE A 210 -20.06 -8.59 -15.89
CA PHE A 210 -18.76 -8.10 -16.35
C PHE A 210 -18.31 -8.66 -17.70
N GLU A 211 -18.76 -9.85 -18.14
CA GLU A 211 -18.19 -10.51 -19.34
C GLU A 211 -18.33 -9.69 -20.64
N ASN A 212 -19.38 -8.89 -20.75
CA ASN A 212 -19.65 -8.08 -21.94
C ASN A 212 -18.99 -6.70 -21.92
N ILE A 213 -18.40 -6.28 -20.78
CA ILE A 213 -17.67 -5.02 -20.71
C ILE A 213 -16.42 -5.13 -21.60
N LYS A 214 -16.26 -4.19 -22.52
CA LYS A 214 -15.18 -4.19 -23.50
C LYS A 214 -13.92 -3.55 -22.92
N ASN A 215 -12.76 -4.12 -23.25
CA ASN A 215 -11.49 -3.43 -23.11
C ASN A 215 -11.39 -2.30 -24.13
N ARG A 216 -10.77 -1.19 -23.72
CA ARG A 216 -10.69 0.03 -24.54
C ARG A 216 -9.41 0.11 -25.36
N CYS A 217 -8.29 -0.30 -24.79
CA CYS A 217 -6.98 -0.25 -25.44
C CYS A 217 -6.01 -1.24 -24.79
N GLU A 218 -4.84 -1.41 -25.38
CA GLU A 218 -3.74 -2.17 -24.75
C GLU A 218 -3.15 -1.44 -23.55
N ILE A 219 -2.78 -2.21 -22.53
CA ILE A 219 -2.08 -1.67 -21.35
C ILE A 219 -0.62 -1.47 -21.75
N PRO A 220 -0.06 -0.27 -21.62
CA PRO A 220 1.32 -0.02 -21.99
C PRO A 220 2.29 -0.74 -21.03
N ASN A 221 3.36 -1.27 -21.60
CA ASN A 221 4.49 -1.72 -20.78
C ASN A 221 5.19 -0.52 -20.19
N LEU A 222 5.29 -0.49 -18.88
CA LEU A 222 6.01 0.57 -18.17
C LEU A 222 7.50 0.24 -18.12
N HIS A 223 8.33 1.21 -18.46
CA HIS A 223 9.75 1.16 -18.19
C HIS A 223 10.01 1.83 -16.83
N THR A 224 9.92 1.02 -15.78
CA THR A 224 10.18 1.47 -14.42
C THR A 224 11.59 1.02 -14.01
N TYR A 225 12.49 1.97 -14.01
CA TYR A 225 13.89 1.78 -13.67
C TYR A 225 14.32 2.82 -12.64
N GLU A 226 15.11 2.41 -11.68
CA GLU A 226 15.76 3.34 -10.75
C GLU A 226 17.27 3.07 -10.77
N PRO A 227 18.10 4.08 -11.01
CA PRO A 227 19.54 3.93 -10.92
C PRO A 227 19.97 3.44 -9.54
N VAL A 228 20.99 2.59 -9.52
CA VAL A 228 21.57 2.13 -8.24
C VAL A 228 22.09 3.35 -7.47
N GLN A 229 21.72 3.43 -6.20
CA GLN A 229 22.23 4.49 -5.34
C GLN A 229 23.69 4.20 -4.97
N ASP A 230 24.57 5.14 -5.26
CA ASP A 230 26.02 5.00 -5.09
C ASP A 230 26.59 5.84 -3.94
N GLY A 231 25.72 6.51 -3.17
CA GLY A 231 26.11 7.32 -2.03
C GLY A 231 24.96 7.68 -1.11
N GLU A 232 25.28 8.06 0.11
CA GLU A 232 24.31 8.56 1.10
C GLU A 232 23.65 9.85 0.58
N LYS A 233 22.34 9.93 0.73
CA LYS A 233 21.56 11.15 0.48
C LYS A 233 21.03 11.70 1.79
N SER A 234 21.02 13.03 1.93
CA SER A 234 20.46 13.67 3.11
C SER A 234 19.79 14.99 2.79
N PHE A 235 18.75 15.34 3.52
CA PHE A 235 18.06 16.62 3.41
C PHE A 235 17.45 17.02 4.75
N VAL A 236 17.25 18.32 4.92
CA VAL A 236 16.60 18.91 6.10
C VAL A 236 15.37 19.70 5.64
N ILE A 237 14.29 19.59 6.40
CA ILE A 237 13.05 20.34 6.23
C ILE A 237 12.85 21.21 7.44
N TYR A 238 12.50 22.47 7.22
CA TYR A 238 12.11 23.40 8.29
C TYR A 238 10.58 23.57 8.26
N LYS A 239 9.91 23.17 9.33
CA LYS A 239 8.47 23.31 9.53
C LYS A 239 8.19 23.52 11.00
N GLN A 240 7.07 24.19 11.31
CA GLN A 240 6.61 24.30 12.69
C GLN A 240 6.42 22.91 13.28
N SER A 241 7.20 22.60 14.31
CA SER A 241 7.17 21.34 15.05
C SER A 241 7.74 21.55 16.45
N GLU A 242 7.15 20.91 17.44
CA GLU A 242 7.65 20.98 18.84
C GLU A 242 8.90 20.12 19.04
N VAL A 243 9.11 19.12 18.17
CA VAL A 243 10.21 18.15 18.23
C VAL A 243 10.77 17.89 16.85
N GLU A 244 12.01 17.41 16.80
CA GLU A 244 12.61 16.95 15.55
C GLU A 244 12.10 15.55 15.17
N ILE A 245 11.91 15.31 13.88
CA ILE A 245 11.49 14.01 13.32
C ILE A 245 12.54 13.53 12.34
N LEU A 246 12.92 12.27 12.48
CA LEU A 246 13.93 11.61 11.65
C LEU A 246 13.29 10.53 10.79
N GLY A 247 13.65 10.47 9.52
CA GLY A 247 13.36 9.38 8.61
C GLY A 247 14.64 8.81 8.00
N LEU A 248 14.86 7.50 8.14
CA LEU A 248 15.95 6.77 7.52
C LEU A 248 15.35 5.78 6.52
N ALA A 249 15.67 5.91 5.23
CA ALA A 249 15.11 5.07 4.19
C ALA A 249 16.22 4.27 3.47
N TYR A 250 16.00 2.98 3.29
CA TYR A 250 16.85 2.07 2.55
C TYR A 250 16.05 1.44 1.41
N LYS A 251 16.60 1.38 0.20
CA LYS A 251 15.98 0.65 -0.90
C LYS A 251 16.01 -0.85 -0.62
N ILE A 252 14.88 -1.49 -0.83
CA ILE A 252 14.67 -2.92 -0.64
C ILE A 252 14.17 -3.56 -1.92
N PRO A 253 14.42 -4.87 -2.12
CA PRO A 253 14.05 -5.54 -3.36
C PRO A 253 12.53 -5.64 -3.54
N PRO A 254 12.07 -5.92 -4.78
CA PRO A 254 10.66 -6.11 -5.11
C PRO A 254 9.98 -7.18 -4.26
N PHE A 255 8.65 -7.10 -4.16
CA PHE A 255 7.81 -8.06 -3.43
C PHE A 255 8.07 -9.53 -3.81
N LYS A 256 8.33 -9.81 -5.10
CA LYS A 256 8.63 -11.17 -5.59
C LYS A 256 10.03 -11.68 -5.24
N HIS A 257 10.91 -10.84 -4.70
CA HIS A 257 12.27 -11.26 -4.38
C HIS A 257 12.31 -12.17 -3.14
N LYS A 258 13.17 -13.19 -3.17
CA LYS A 258 13.33 -14.15 -2.07
C LYS A 258 13.69 -13.53 -0.72
N ASP A 259 14.38 -12.38 -0.72
CA ASP A 259 14.77 -11.68 0.51
C ASP A 259 13.60 -10.90 1.15
N ARG A 260 12.41 -10.83 0.52
CA ARG A 260 11.24 -10.13 1.06
C ARG A 260 10.94 -10.52 2.51
N ILE A 261 10.93 -11.82 2.77
CA ILE A 261 10.58 -12.35 4.09
C ILE A 261 11.53 -11.88 5.21
N LYS A 262 12.78 -11.56 4.86
CA LYS A 262 13.77 -11.05 5.81
C LYS A 262 13.39 -9.66 6.34
N PHE A 263 12.74 -8.84 5.51
CA PHE A 263 12.31 -7.49 5.91
C PHE A 263 11.08 -7.51 6.83
N GLU A 264 10.20 -8.49 6.69
CA GLU A 264 9.13 -8.74 7.66
C GLU A 264 9.74 -9.02 9.05
N ALA A 265 10.72 -9.91 9.08
CA ALA A 265 11.43 -10.26 10.30
C ALA A 265 12.21 -9.06 10.86
N ILE A 266 12.95 -8.32 10.02
CA ILE A 266 13.72 -7.14 10.44
C ILE A 266 12.81 -6.05 10.98
N SER A 267 11.66 -5.79 10.36
CA SER A 267 10.68 -4.83 10.85
C SER A 267 10.21 -5.18 12.25
N GLN A 268 9.84 -6.44 12.46
CA GLN A 268 9.43 -6.95 13.78
C GLN A 268 10.56 -6.87 14.81
N TYR A 269 11.79 -7.21 14.41
CA TYR A 269 12.98 -7.14 15.29
C TYR A 269 13.30 -5.72 15.73
N LEU A 270 13.20 -4.75 14.79
CA LEU A 270 13.58 -3.36 15.06
C LEU A 270 12.52 -2.60 15.86
N SER A 271 11.23 -2.73 15.51
CA SER A 271 10.16 -1.91 16.10
C SER A 271 8.86 -2.65 16.44
N GLY A 272 8.81 -3.98 16.33
CA GLY A 272 7.62 -4.80 16.53
C GLY A 272 7.16 -4.94 18.00
N GLY A 273 7.03 -3.84 18.72
CA GLY A 273 6.56 -3.79 20.10
C GLY A 273 7.61 -3.31 21.10
N LYS A 274 7.22 -3.18 22.37
CA LYS A 274 8.08 -2.59 23.43
C LYS A 274 9.44 -3.26 23.59
N SER A 275 9.51 -4.57 23.46
CA SER A 275 10.75 -5.32 23.64
C SER A 275 11.64 -5.39 22.38
N SER A 276 11.23 -4.77 21.26
CA SER A 276 12.02 -4.69 20.04
C SER A 276 13.29 -3.86 20.23
N LEU A 277 14.28 -4.06 19.38
CA LEU A 277 15.62 -3.49 19.57
C LEU A 277 15.61 -1.96 19.74
N LEU A 278 14.97 -1.24 18.80
CA LEU A 278 15.00 0.22 18.82
C LEU A 278 14.13 0.80 19.94
N ASN A 279 12.95 0.22 20.17
CA ASN A 279 12.05 0.70 21.22
C ASN A 279 12.67 0.51 22.60
N ARG A 280 13.18 -0.67 22.88
CA ARG A 280 13.84 -0.97 24.17
C ARG A 280 15.03 -0.06 24.41
N VAL A 281 15.96 0.06 23.45
CA VAL A 281 17.20 0.80 23.68
C VAL A 281 17.01 2.30 23.63
N LEU A 282 16.24 2.82 22.67
CA LEU A 282 16.18 4.26 22.40
C LEU A 282 15.01 4.96 23.07
N ILE A 283 13.90 4.23 23.33
CA ILE A 283 12.76 4.78 24.07
C ILE A 283 12.92 4.48 25.56
N ASP A 284 13.02 3.19 25.95
CA ASP A 284 12.95 2.81 27.37
C ASP A 284 14.28 3.04 28.11
N GLU A 285 15.43 2.63 27.55
CA GLU A 285 16.72 2.72 28.25
C GLU A 285 17.37 4.11 28.16
N LYS A 286 17.40 4.71 26.94
CA LYS A 286 18.09 5.98 26.68
C LYS A 286 17.20 7.20 26.65
N ASN A 287 15.89 7.04 26.56
CA ASN A 287 14.90 8.13 26.49
C ASN A 287 15.21 9.18 25.42
N LEU A 288 15.67 8.73 24.23
CA LEU A 288 16.02 9.62 23.11
C LEU A 288 14.82 9.89 22.18
N ALA A 289 13.88 8.98 22.12
CA ALA A 289 12.70 9.08 21.26
C ALA A 289 11.44 8.75 22.06
N ASN A 290 10.31 9.29 21.62
CA ASN A 290 9.00 8.92 22.15
C ASN A 290 8.27 7.90 21.25
N GLN A 291 8.65 7.81 19.97
CA GLN A 291 8.08 6.88 19.00
C GLN A 291 9.14 6.47 17.97
N ILE A 292 9.19 5.18 17.66
CA ILE A 292 9.99 4.64 16.56
C ILE A 292 9.16 3.56 15.87
N ASP A 293 8.95 3.73 14.56
CA ASP A 293 8.22 2.80 13.72
C ASP A 293 9.05 2.42 12.50
N THR A 294 8.83 1.22 11.98
CA THR A 294 9.39 0.76 10.71
C THR A 294 8.28 0.50 9.70
N TYR A 295 8.55 0.84 8.45
CA TYR A 295 7.64 0.61 7.32
C TYR A 295 8.37 -0.23 6.27
N ASN A 296 7.91 -1.45 6.05
CA ASN A 296 8.35 -2.31 4.97
C ASN A 296 7.41 -2.12 3.78
N LEU A 297 7.83 -1.32 2.80
CA LEU A 297 7.02 -0.94 1.64
C LEU A 297 7.28 -1.82 0.43
N SER A 298 7.35 -3.15 0.63
CA SER A 298 7.50 -4.11 -0.46
C SER A 298 6.43 -3.89 -1.55
N SER A 299 6.87 -3.72 -2.78
CA SER A 299 6.05 -3.28 -3.92
C SER A 299 6.40 -4.08 -5.17
N ILE A 300 5.76 -3.80 -6.31
CA ILE A 300 6.07 -4.45 -7.60
C ILE A 300 7.54 -4.27 -7.97
N ASP A 301 8.07 -3.07 -7.80
CA ASP A 301 9.48 -2.74 -8.02
C ASP A 301 10.22 -2.52 -6.68
N GLU A 302 11.52 -2.24 -6.74
CA GLU A 302 12.28 -1.83 -5.54
C GLU A 302 11.63 -0.63 -4.87
N ASN A 303 11.43 -0.71 -3.56
CA ASN A 303 10.83 0.36 -2.78
C ASN A 303 11.65 0.59 -1.50
N LEU A 304 11.07 1.15 -0.46
CA LEU A 304 11.78 1.57 0.73
C LEU A 304 11.43 0.72 1.95
N PHE A 305 12.44 0.46 2.76
CA PHE A 305 12.31 0.18 4.18
C PHE A 305 12.63 1.48 4.93
N ILE A 306 11.68 1.98 5.69
CA ILE A 306 11.80 3.27 6.37
C ILE A 306 11.77 3.07 7.88
N ILE A 307 12.70 3.70 8.58
CA ILE A 307 12.66 3.87 10.03
C ILE A 307 12.28 5.32 10.30
N PHE A 308 11.14 5.54 10.94
CA PHE A 308 10.73 6.84 11.44
C PHE A 308 10.94 6.92 12.94
N ALA A 309 11.47 8.04 13.40
CA ALA A 309 11.67 8.28 14.80
C ALA A 309 11.30 9.73 15.17
N VAL A 310 10.56 9.89 16.25
CA VAL A 310 10.19 11.18 16.82
C VAL A 310 11.04 11.41 18.05
N CYS A 311 11.87 12.45 18.03
CA CYS A 311 12.77 12.79 19.12
C CYS A 311 11.99 13.22 20.37
N ASN A 312 12.53 12.93 21.54
CA ASN A 312 12.04 13.56 22.76
C ASN A 312 12.42 15.05 22.78
N PRO A 313 11.68 15.90 23.51
CA PRO A 313 12.02 17.31 23.66
C PRO A 313 13.48 17.50 24.13
N GLY A 314 14.21 18.36 23.41
CA GLY A 314 15.62 18.64 23.70
C GLY A 314 16.63 17.65 23.08
N ILE A 315 16.17 16.59 22.45
CA ILE A 315 17.03 15.63 21.73
C ILE A 315 17.07 16.01 20.25
N SER A 316 18.27 16.07 19.68
CA SER A 316 18.46 16.34 18.25
C SER A 316 18.27 15.07 17.40
N ALA A 317 17.76 15.26 16.17
CA ALA A 317 17.68 14.19 15.20
C ALA A 317 19.05 13.60 14.85
N ASP A 318 20.12 14.39 14.91
CA ASP A 318 21.49 13.93 14.68
C ASP A 318 21.97 12.96 15.77
N GLU A 319 21.65 13.22 17.02
CA GLU A 319 21.96 12.33 18.14
C GLU A 319 21.20 11.01 18.00
N LEU A 320 19.89 11.07 17.79
CA LEU A 320 19.04 9.89 17.61
C LEU A 320 19.47 9.07 16.38
N LYS A 321 19.76 9.73 15.25
CA LYS A 321 20.28 9.11 14.03
C LYS A 321 21.55 8.30 14.30
N ASN A 322 22.52 8.92 14.98
CA ASN A 322 23.79 8.26 15.26
C ASN A 322 23.61 7.00 16.13
N GLU A 323 22.72 7.03 17.08
CA GLU A 323 22.42 5.86 17.91
C GLU A 323 21.66 4.77 17.13
N ILE A 324 20.71 5.12 16.24
CA ILE A 324 20.05 4.14 15.37
C ILE A 324 21.08 3.47 14.45
N LEU A 325 21.89 4.27 13.76
CA LEU A 325 22.92 3.74 12.83
C LEU A 325 23.93 2.84 13.55
N LYS A 326 24.35 3.20 14.77
CA LYS A 326 25.23 2.38 15.60
C LYS A 326 24.59 1.02 15.96
N LEU A 327 23.28 1.00 16.24
CA LEU A 327 22.57 -0.25 16.49
C LEU A 327 22.46 -1.11 15.24
N ILE A 328 22.20 -0.50 14.07
CA ILE A 328 22.16 -1.19 12.78
C ILE A 328 23.52 -1.79 12.43
N GLU A 329 24.62 -1.02 12.59
CA GLU A 329 25.97 -1.54 12.32
C GLU A 329 26.31 -2.78 13.18
N LYS A 330 25.90 -2.78 14.45
CA LYS A 330 26.07 -3.96 15.31
C LYS A 330 25.39 -5.21 14.77
N GLN A 331 24.25 -5.06 14.07
CA GLN A 331 23.53 -6.20 13.48
C GLN A 331 24.25 -6.81 12.28
N LYS A 332 25.13 -6.06 11.63
CA LYS A 332 25.98 -6.56 10.53
C LYS A 332 27.14 -7.45 11.04
N GLU A 333 27.57 -7.22 12.26
CA GLU A 333 28.68 -7.94 12.87
C GLU A 333 28.21 -9.14 13.69
N ASN A 334 27.12 -8.97 14.44
CA ASN A 334 26.64 -9.94 15.41
C ASN A 334 25.42 -10.70 14.89
N LEU A 335 25.33 -11.98 15.24
CA LEU A 335 24.10 -12.76 15.05
C LEU A 335 23.11 -12.43 16.16
N ILE A 336 21.82 -12.38 15.80
CA ILE A 336 20.74 -12.38 16.79
C ILE A 336 20.83 -13.65 17.64
N LYS A 337 20.40 -13.58 18.90
CA LYS A 337 20.38 -14.75 19.79
C LYS A 337 19.34 -15.78 19.35
N ASP A 338 19.54 -17.04 19.76
CA ASP A 338 18.62 -18.12 19.37
C ASP A 338 17.20 -17.93 19.91
N ASP A 339 17.07 -17.44 21.12
CA ASP A 339 15.78 -17.11 21.73
C ASP A 339 15.11 -15.91 21.06
N GLU A 340 15.87 -14.93 20.59
CA GLU A 340 15.37 -13.76 19.89
C GLU A 340 14.82 -14.13 18.50
N ILE A 341 15.50 -14.99 17.72
CA ILE A 341 15.00 -15.38 16.40
C ILE A 341 13.76 -16.26 16.50
N GLU A 342 13.68 -17.15 17.48
CA GLU A 342 12.47 -17.96 17.69
C GLU A 342 11.27 -17.11 18.16
N LYS A 343 11.52 -16.15 19.06
CA LYS A 343 10.50 -15.16 19.45
C LYS A 343 10.01 -14.35 18.26
N LEU A 344 10.91 -13.91 17.41
CA LEU A 344 10.64 -13.18 16.18
C LEU A 344 9.74 -13.97 15.23
N LYS A 345 10.13 -15.21 14.92
CA LYS A 345 9.32 -16.10 14.06
C LYS A 345 7.91 -16.30 14.62
N ASN A 346 7.81 -16.54 15.92
CA ASN A 346 6.51 -16.73 16.56
C ASN A 346 5.64 -15.48 16.53
N SER A 347 6.22 -14.29 16.71
CA SER A 347 5.50 -13.01 16.60
C SER A 347 4.96 -12.79 15.19
N VAL A 348 5.83 -12.92 14.16
CA VAL A 348 5.43 -12.76 12.76
C VAL A 348 4.33 -13.76 12.36
N LYS A 349 4.44 -15.02 12.79
CA LYS A 349 3.38 -16.03 12.55
C LYS A 349 2.06 -15.69 13.25
N SER A 350 2.15 -15.22 14.48
CA SER A 350 0.97 -14.82 15.25
C SER A 350 0.23 -13.67 14.55
N ASP A 351 0.96 -12.61 14.16
CA ASP A 351 0.41 -11.47 13.45
C ASP A 351 -0.24 -11.91 12.12
N PHE A 352 0.43 -12.81 11.40
CA PHE A 352 -0.11 -13.39 10.17
C PHE A 352 -1.42 -14.17 10.41
N VAL A 353 -1.49 -15.02 11.44
CA VAL A 353 -2.71 -15.77 11.76
C VAL A 353 -3.85 -14.83 12.14
N TYR A 354 -3.59 -13.82 12.98
CA TYR A 354 -4.59 -12.81 13.35
C TYR A 354 -5.05 -11.92 12.20
N SER A 355 -4.29 -11.89 11.11
CA SER A 355 -4.68 -11.14 9.92
C SER A 355 -5.80 -11.81 9.11
N PHE A 356 -6.22 -13.03 9.46
CA PHE A 356 -7.32 -13.77 8.80
C PHE A 356 -8.63 -13.81 9.61
N ASP A 357 -8.79 -12.93 10.57
CA ASP A 357 -9.96 -12.88 11.46
C ASP A 357 -11.19 -12.19 10.86
N SER A 358 -11.05 -11.53 9.71
CA SER A 358 -12.16 -10.83 9.05
C SER A 358 -12.05 -10.85 7.53
N THR A 359 -13.20 -10.76 6.85
CA THR A 359 -13.27 -10.69 5.38
C THR A 359 -12.49 -9.50 4.82
N SER A 360 -12.48 -8.37 5.53
CA SER A 360 -11.75 -7.16 5.10
C SER A 360 -10.24 -7.34 5.14
N LYS A 361 -9.70 -7.90 6.24
CA LYS A 361 -8.26 -8.19 6.35
C LYS A 361 -7.81 -9.20 5.30
N VAL A 362 -8.57 -10.28 5.13
CA VAL A 362 -8.30 -11.29 4.11
C VAL A 362 -8.32 -10.67 2.72
N SER A 363 -9.31 -9.82 2.40
CA SER A 363 -9.36 -9.12 1.12
C SER A 363 -8.13 -8.27 0.86
N SER A 364 -7.65 -7.51 1.85
CA SER A 364 -6.47 -6.66 1.72
C SER A 364 -5.20 -7.48 1.47
N ILE A 365 -5.03 -8.60 2.19
CA ILE A 365 -3.88 -9.50 2.02
C ILE A 365 -3.91 -10.14 0.62
N TYR A 366 -5.03 -10.74 0.24
CA TYR A 366 -5.16 -11.36 -1.07
C TYR A 366 -4.94 -10.36 -2.20
N ALA A 367 -5.54 -9.16 -2.10
CA ALA A 367 -5.32 -8.10 -3.08
C ALA A 367 -3.84 -7.74 -3.23
N ASN A 368 -3.12 -7.59 -2.12
CA ASN A 368 -1.68 -7.28 -2.16
C ASN A 368 -0.86 -8.38 -2.84
N TYR A 369 -1.08 -9.65 -2.48
CA TYR A 369 -0.36 -10.77 -3.09
C TYR A 369 -0.70 -10.95 -4.57
N ILE A 370 -1.97 -10.80 -4.97
CA ILE A 370 -2.41 -10.86 -6.36
C ILE A 370 -1.79 -9.73 -7.20
N MET A 371 -1.74 -8.52 -6.65
CA MET A 371 -1.30 -7.33 -7.39
C MET A 371 0.22 -7.16 -7.43
N CYS A 372 0.90 -7.32 -6.32
CA CYS A 372 2.34 -7.08 -6.20
C CYS A 372 3.19 -8.33 -6.35
N GLY A 373 2.62 -9.51 -6.11
CA GLY A 373 3.35 -10.75 -6.03
C GLY A 373 2.83 -11.86 -6.92
N ASP A 374 2.68 -12.99 -6.26
CA ASP A 374 2.03 -14.18 -6.73
C ASP A 374 1.23 -14.74 -5.56
N ILE A 375 0.01 -15.17 -5.81
CA ILE A 375 -0.86 -15.69 -4.74
C ILE A 375 -0.25 -16.92 -4.06
N ASP A 376 0.55 -17.72 -4.77
CA ASP A 376 1.23 -18.89 -4.20
C ASP A 376 2.23 -18.52 -3.10
N MET A 377 2.82 -17.32 -3.17
CA MET A 377 3.69 -16.80 -2.10
C MET A 377 2.95 -16.59 -0.77
N LEU A 378 1.63 -16.40 -0.80
CA LEU A 378 0.82 -16.34 0.42
C LEU A 378 0.78 -17.68 1.13
N PHE A 379 0.70 -18.76 0.37
CA PHE A 379 0.61 -20.13 0.92
C PHE A 379 1.96 -20.66 1.40
N SER A 380 3.09 -20.17 0.87
CA SER A 380 4.43 -20.51 1.35
C SER A 380 4.90 -19.64 2.54
N TYR A 381 4.17 -18.59 2.89
CA TYR A 381 4.61 -17.57 3.86
C TYR A 381 5.08 -18.16 5.20
N GLN A 382 4.33 -19.10 5.79
CA GLN A 382 4.70 -19.70 7.06
C GLN A 382 5.96 -20.55 6.97
N ASP A 383 6.13 -21.27 5.85
CA ASP A 383 7.33 -22.08 5.61
C ASP A 383 8.54 -21.18 5.37
N ASP A 384 8.35 -20.07 4.66
CA ASP A 384 9.39 -19.07 4.43
C ASP A 384 9.88 -18.47 5.76
N ILE A 385 8.97 -18.09 6.66
CA ILE A 385 9.32 -17.60 8.01
C ILE A 385 10.02 -18.69 8.83
N ASN A 386 9.54 -19.94 8.79
CA ASN A 386 10.15 -21.05 9.51
C ASN A 386 11.59 -21.31 9.06
N SER A 387 11.85 -21.15 7.76
CA SER A 387 13.16 -21.39 7.16
C SER A 387 14.24 -20.35 7.49
N LEU A 388 13.83 -19.16 7.99
CA LEU A 388 14.76 -18.07 8.32
C LEU A 388 15.79 -18.49 9.36
N LYS A 389 17.04 -18.14 9.08
CA LYS A 389 18.19 -18.37 9.96
C LYS A 389 18.75 -17.02 10.43
N LYS A 390 19.51 -17.05 11.52
CA LYS A 390 20.20 -15.86 12.05
C LYS A 390 21.12 -15.22 11.01
N ASP A 391 21.79 -16.04 10.22
CA ASP A 391 22.67 -15.57 9.14
C ASP A 391 21.90 -14.83 8.05
N ASP A 392 20.66 -15.23 7.74
CA ASP A 392 19.81 -14.54 6.75
C ASP A 392 19.53 -13.09 7.14
N ILE A 393 19.26 -12.87 8.43
CA ILE A 393 19.02 -11.54 8.97
C ILE A 393 20.27 -10.69 8.94
N LYS A 394 21.40 -11.27 9.40
CA LYS A 394 22.72 -10.61 9.37
C LYS A 394 23.15 -10.23 7.96
N GLU A 395 23.01 -11.13 7.00
CA GLU A 395 23.32 -10.86 5.59
C GLU A 395 22.40 -9.81 4.97
N ALA A 396 21.11 -9.77 5.37
CA ALA A 396 20.21 -8.71 4.93
C ALA A 396 20.65 -7.34 5.47
N PHE A 397 21.05 -7.24 6.74
CA PHE A 397 21.61 -6.00 7.28
C PHE A 397 22.86 -5.56 6.52
N LYS A 398 23.80 -6.47 6.23
CA LYS A 398 25.01 -6.15 5.46
C LYS A 398 24.68 -5.67 4.05
N LYS A 399 23.76 -6.35 3.36
CA LYS A 399 23.47 -6.11 1.96
C LYS A 399 22.66 -4.83 1.74
N TYR A 400 21.63 -4.60 2.55
CA TYR A 400 20.62 -3.57 2.28
C TYR A 400 20.75 -2.33 3.16
N PHE A 401 21.28 -2.45 4.37
CA PHE A 401 21.41 -1.32 5.29
C PHE A 401 22.80 -0.66 5.21
N SER A 402 23.34 -0.56 3.99
CA SER A 402 24.61 0.10 3.74
C SER A 402 24.48 1.61 3.71
N LYS A 403 25.58 2.32 4.00
CA LYS A 403 25.64 3.78 3.90
C LYS A 403 25.34 4.28 2.50
N SER A 404 25.79 3.58 1.46
CA SER A 404 25.53 3.95 0.07
C SER A 404 24.05 3.81 -0.33
N ASN A 405 23.26 2.99 0.39
CA ASN A 405 21.83 2.78 0.16
C ASN A 405 20.91 3.64 1.04
N LEU A 406 21.48 4.50 1.88
CA LEU A 406 20.75 5.28 2.88
C LEU A 406 20.32 6.64 2.34
N THR A 407 19.05 6.98 2.56
CA THR A 407 18.50 8.34 2.42
C THR A 407 18.02 8.82 3.78
N ILE A 408 18.50 9.98 4.21
CA ILE A 408 18.20 10.58 5.53
C ILE A 408 17.35 11.84 5.33
N GLY A 409 16.21 11.88 5.98
CA GLY A 409 15.37 13.07 6.06
C GLY A 409 15.25 13.53 7.52
N VAL A 410 15.45 14.81 7.77
CA VAL A 410 15.26 15.41 9.08
C VAL A 410 14.28 16.57 8.98
N LEU A 411 13.28 16.58 9.85
CA LEU A 411 12.40 17.72 10.03
C LEU A 411 12.79 18.43 11.33
N LYS A 412 13.11 19.70 11.22
CA LYS A 412 13.48 20.61 12.32
C LYS A 412 12.45 21.70 12.45
N ASN A 413 12.35 22.26 13.67
CA ASN A 413 11.56 23.47 13.89
C ASN A 413 12.16 24.63 13.07
N GLY A 414 11.32 25.34 12.30
CA GLY A 414 11.69 26.43 11.44
C GLY A 414 10.83 27.68 11.62
#